data_9e0f4439da458fa1afcc217bd3cca938
#
_entry.id   9e0f4439da458fa1afcc217bd3cca938
#
_cell.length_a   1.000
_cell.length_b   1.000
_cell.length_c   1.000
_cell.angle_alpha   90.00
_cell.angle_beta   90.00
_cell.angle_gamma   90.00
#
_symmetry.space_group_name_H-M   'P 1'
#
loop_
_entity.id
_entity.type
_entity.pdbx_description
1 polymer ?
#
loop_
_entity_poly.entity_id
_entity_poly.type
_entity_poly.pdbx_seq_one_letter_code
_entity_poly.pdbx_strand_id
1 'polypeptide(L)'
;MREAMQIYNSLSELIENIPSLPEKDWIYANLDSWKSSPERTRFFHIPWSDIQDLEDDEIYLDDEDMDMPKSVEQYDLKCWMVVNQLSYILKNKIEKGEGEKWFVDEINYYRENDDFRTANLVRLS
;
A
#
# COMPACT_ATOMS: atom_id res chain seq x y z
N MET A 1 19.13 -12.90 0.36
CA MET A 1 18.22 -13.19 1.48
C MET A 1 16.91 -12.45 1.29
N ARG A 2 15.83 -13.13 1.59
CA ARG A 2 14.49 -12.61 1.33
C ARG A 2 13.82 -12.12 2.60
N GLU A 3 14.60 -11.46 3.44
CA GLU A 3 14.13 -11.01 4.74
C GLU A 3 13.65 -9.59 4.74
N ALA A 4 13.66 -8.94 3.57
CA ALA A 4 13.24 -7.54 3.46
C ALA A 4 11.72 -7.38 3.41
N MET A 5 10.96 -8.47 3.23
CA MET A 5 9.51 -8.40 3.27
C MET A 5 9.05 -8.01 4.68
N GLN A 6 8.19 -6.99 4.75
CA GLN A 6 7.65 -6.49 6.00
C GLN A 6 6.14 -6.65 6.01
N ILE A 7 5.58 -7.02 7.15
CA ILE A 7 4.12 -7.14 7.33
C ILE A 7 3.71 -6.15 8.41
N TYR A 8 2.74 -5.31 8.08
CA TYR A 8 2.15 -4.35 9.01
C TYR A 8 0.75 -4.82 9.34
N ASN A 9 0.47 -5.06 10.61
CA ASN A 9 -0.76 -5.72 11.05
C ASN A 9 -1.95 -4.79 11.17
N SER A 10 -1.74 -3.50 10.96
CA SER A 10 -2.80 -2.49 11.01
C SER A 10 -2.39 -1.27 10.20
N LEU A 11 -3.37 -0.42 9.89
CA LEU A 11 -3.09 0.83 9.20
C LEU A 11 -2.21 1.75 10.04
N SER A 12 -2.43 1.82 11.35
CA SER A 12 -1.60 2.61 12.26
C SER A 12 -0.14 2.18 12.19
N GLU A 13 0.11 0.88 12.18
CA GLU A 13 1.46 0.35 12.12
C GLU A 13 2.13 0.72 10.78
N LEU A 14 1.38 0.63 9.67
CA LEU A 14 1.89 1.05 8.38
C LEU A 14 2.24 2.53 8.37
N ILE A 15 1.34 3.38 8.86
CA ILE A 15 1.53 4.83 8.88
C ILE A 15 2.83 5.19 9.59
N GLU A 16 3.11 4.54 10.72
CA GLU A 16 4.33 4.80 11.49
C GLU A 16 5.60 4.47 10.71
N ASN A 17 5.51 3.58 9.72
CA ASN A 17 6.68 3.09 8.99
C ASN A 17 6.83 3.68 7.58
N ILE A 18 5.81 4.40 7.07
CA ILE A 18 5.86 4.99 5.73
C ILE A 18 7.14 5.80 5.50
N PRO A 19 7.58 6.68 6.43
CA PRO A 19 8.77 7.50 6.16
C PRO A 19 10.06 6.72 5.93
N SER A 20 10.13 5.47 6.38
CA SER A 20 11.32 4.64 6.24
C SER A 20 11.28 3.72 5.03
N LEU A 21 10.18 3.70 4.28
CA LEU A 21 10.01 2.80 3.15
C LEU A 21 10.53 3.42 1.85
N PRO A 22 11.02 2.58 0.90
CA PRO A 22 11.44 3.07 -0.41
C PRO A 22 10.27 3.68 -1.19
N GLU A 23 10.42 4.90 -1.67
CA GLU A 23 9.33 5.67 -2.28
C GLU A 23 8.72 5.04 -3.54
N LYS A 24 9.50 4.27 -4.27
CA LYS A 24 9.05 3.68 -5.54
C LYS A 24 8.42 2.31 -5.39
N ASP A 25 8.44 1.75 -4.20
CA ASP A 25 7.93 0.40 -3.97
C ASP A 25 6.42 0.40 -3.78
N TRP A 26 5.82 -0.73 -4.11
CA TRP A 26 4.39 -0.97 -3.91
C TRP A 26 4.13 -1.54 -2.53
N ILE A 27 2.99 -1.16 -1.97
CA ILE A 27 2.42 -1.83 -0.79
C ILE A 27 1.26 -2.69 -1.28
N TYR A 28 1.19 -3.92 -0.80
CA TYR A 28 0.19 -4.90 -1.18
C TYR A 28 -0.79 -5.11 -0.03
N ALA A 29 -2.04 -5.37 -0.37
CA ALA A 29 -3.07 -5.63 0.62
C ALA A 29 -4.18 -6.48 0.01
N ASN A 30 -4.97 -7.11 0.87
CA ASN A 30 -6.21 -7.76 0.44
C ASN A 30 -7.26 -6.66 0.29
N LEU A 31 -7.77 -6.49 -0.93
CA LEU A 31 -8.69 -5.38 -1.22
C LEU A 31 -10.05 -5.53 -0.55
N ASP A 32 -10.52 -6.76 -0.34
CA ASP A 32 -11.77 -6.99 0.37
C ASP A 32 -11.66 -6.61 1.83
N SER A 33 -10.52 -6.95 2.45
CA SER A 33 -10.23 -6.54 3.83
C SER A 33 -10.16 -5.01 3.94
N TRP A 34 -9.51 -4.36 2.96
CA TRP A 34 -9.42 -2.90 2.92
C TRP A 34 -10.81 -2.26 2.86
N LYS A 35 -11.71 -2.80 2.04
CA LYS A 35 -13.07 -2.27 1.92
C LYS A 35 -13.89 -2.43 3.19
N SER A 36 -13.74 -3.58 3.87
CA SER A 36 -14.58 -3.88 5.04
C SER A 36 -14.01 -3.35 6.35
N SER A 37 -12.69 -3.34 6.51
CA SER A 37 -12.04 -2.95 7.77
C SER A 37 -10.67 -2.35 7.50
N PRO A 38 -10.61 -1.10 7.00
CA PRO A 38 -9.32 -0.49 6.65
C PRO A 38 -8.32 -0.48 7.79
N GLU A 39 -8.77 -0.18 9.00
CA GLU A 39 -7.89 -0.08 10.16
C GLU A 39 -7.32 -1.42 10.62
N ARG A 40 -7.95 -2.52 10.23
CA ARG A 40 -7.52 -3.88 10.59
C ARG A 40 -6.84 -4.61 9.43
N THR A 41 -6.74 -3.99 8.28
CA THR A 41 -6.12 -4.60 7.12
C THR A 41 -4.63 -4.79 7.37
N ARG A 42 -4.09 -5.92 6.94
CA ARG A 42 -2.65 -6.16 6.93
C ARG A 42 -2.06 -5.63 5.65
N PHE A 43 -0.91 -4.99 5.76
CA PHE A 43 -0.21 -4.43 4.61
C PHE A 43 1.14 -5.11 4.47
N PHE A 44 1.54 -5.36 3.24
CA PHE A 44 2.77 -6.08 2.94
C PHE A 44 3.66 -5.20 2.08
N HIS A 45 4.90 -5.04 2.50
CA HIS A 45 5.94 -4.44 1.68
C HIS A 45 6.84 -5.55 1.20
N ILE A 46 6.83 -5.82 -0.11
CA ILE A 46 7.66 -6.86 -0.72
C ILE A 46 8.54 -6.15 -1.74
N PRO A 47 9.84 -5.96 -1.44
CA PRO A 47 10.73 -5.28 -2.37
C PRO A 47 10.76 -5.99 -3.71
N TRP A 48 10.75 -5.20 -4.79
CA TRP A 48 10.75 -5.75 -6.14
C TRP A 48 11.96 -6.67 -6.39
N SER A 49 13.12 -6.32 -5.83
CA SER A 49 14.31 -7.17 -5.95
C SER A 49 14.08 -8.55 -5.35
N ASP A 50 13.31 -8.66 -4.28
CA ASP A 50 12.99 -9.95 -3.67
C ASP A 50 12.13 -10.80 -4.62
N ILE A 51 11.18 -10.17 -5.30
CA ILE A 51 10.33 -10.86 -6.28
C ILE A 51 11.16 -11.36 -7.46
N GLN A 52 12.08 -10.53 -7.94
CA GLN A 52 12.94 -10.89 -9.07
C GLN A 52 13.89 -12.04 -8.75
N ASP A 53 14.26 -12.20 -7.49
CA ASP A 53 15.18 -13.26 -7.06
C ASP A 53 14.50 -14.60 -6.80
N LEU A 54 13.16 -14.66 -6.89
CA LEU A 54 12.43 -15.91 -6.65
C LEU A 54 12.62 -16.89 -7.81
N GLU A 55 12.70 -18.17 -7.46
CA GLU A 55 12.68 -19.25 -8.44
C GLU A 55 11.25 -19.47 -8.95
N ASP A 56 11.11 -20.09 -10.12
CA ASP A 56 9.80 -20.30 -10.74
C ASP A 56 8.82 -21.04 -9.81
N ASP A 57 9.32 -21.97 -9.01
CA ASP A 57 8.48 -22.73 -8.09
C ASP A 57 8.10 -21.96 -6.83
N GLU A 58 8.67 -20.78 -6.63
CA GLU A 58 8.37 -19.91 -5.49
C GLU A 58 7.40 -18.79 -5.85
N ILE A 59 6.97 -18.73 -7.10
CA ILE A 59 6.12 -17.68 -7.65
C ILE A 59 4.74 -18.24 -7.99
N TYR A 60 3.69 -17.46 -7.73
CA TYR A 60 2.39 -17.71 -8.34
C TYR A 60 1.97 -16.45 -9.10
N LEU A 61 1.10 -16.61 -10.09
CA LEU A 61 0.52 -15.48 -10.81
C LEU A 61 -0.82 -15.15 -10.18
N ASP A 62 -1.05 -13.88 -9.87
CA ASP A 62 -2.34 -13.45 -9.37
C ASP A 62 -3.33 -13.24 -10.53
N ASP A 63 -4.54 -12.74 -10.22
CA ASP A 63 -5.58 -12.54 -11.23
C ASP A 63 -5.19 -11.54 -12.32
N GLU A 64 -4.18 -10.72 -12.07
CA GLU A 64 -3.68 -9.73 -13.01
C GLU A 64 -2.38 -10.16 -13.66
N ASP A 65 -2.03 -11.43 -13.56
CA ASP A 65 -0.80 -12.03 -14.09
C ASP A 65 0.48 -11.40 -13.51
N MET A 66 0.41 -10.92 -12.28
CA MET A 66 1.59 -10.40 -11.58
C MET A 66 2.30 -11.50 -10.80
N ASP A 67 3.63 -11.51 -10.88
CA ASP A 67 4.46 -12.43 -10.11
C ASP A 67 4.39 -12.07 -8.63
N MET A 68 4.01 -13.04 -7.81
CA MET A 68 3.93 -12.86 -6.37
C MET A 68 4.55 -14.07 -5.66
N PRO A 69 5.18 -13.88 -4.49
CA PRO A 69 5.70 -15.01 -3.73
C PRO A 69 4.59 -15.96 -3.29
N LYS A 70 4.81 -17.25 -3.47
CA LYS A 70 3.83 -18.26 -3.00
C LYS A 70 3.59 -18.18 -1.51
N SER A 71 4.56 -17.71 -0.74
CA SER A 71 4.42 -17.59 0.70
C SER A 71 3.27 -16.67 1.13
N VAL A 72 2.82 -15.77 0.26
CA VAL A 72 1.72 -14.86 0.56
C VAL A 72 0.45 -15.15 -0.24
N GLU A 73 0.43 -16.26 -0.99
CA GLU A 73 -0.71 -16.63 -1.83
C GLU A 73 -2.01 -16.70 -1.03
N GLN A 74 -1.96 -17.22 0.18
CA GLN A 74 -3.11 -17.38 1.05
C GLN A 74 -3.79 -16.05 1.42
N TYR A 75 -3.08 -14.94 1.30
CA TYR A 75 -3.60 -13.63 1.68
C TYR A 75 -4.31 -12.90 0.54
N ASP A 76 -4.23 -13.43 -0.68
CA ASP A 76 -4.85 -12.84 -1.88
C ASP A 76 -4.51 -11.36 -2.01
N LEU A 77 -3.22 -11.06 -2.06
CA LEU A 77 -2.73 -9.69 -2.10
C LEU A 77 -2.83 -9.09 -3.49
N LYS A 78 -3.15 -7.79 -3.52
CA LYS A 78 -3.17 -6.99 -4.74
C LYS A 78 -2.34 -5.74 -4.52
N CYS A 79 -1.90 -5.11 -5.61
CA CYS A 79 -1.28 -3.80 -5.53
C CYS A 79 -2.29 -2.81 -4.94
N TRP A 80 -1.91 -2.15 -3.87
CA TRP A 80 -2.79 -1.24 -3.17
C TRP A 80 -2.40 0.22 -3.39
N MET A 81 -1.20 0.61 -2.96
CA MET A 81 -0.69 1.96 -3.14
C MET A 81 0.82 1.93 -3.28
N VAL A 82 1.38 2.89 -4.01
CA VAL A 82 2.83 3.10 -4.04
C VAL A 82 3.22 3.93 -2.83
N VAL A 83 4.39 3.68 -2.27
CA VAL A 83 4.86 4.36 -1.05
C VAL A 83 4.86 5.88 -1.22
N ASN A 84 5.31 6.41 -2.36
CA ASN A 84 5.36 7.87 -2.53
C ASN A 84 3.98 8.51 -2.52
N GLN A 85 2.95 7.80 -2.97
CA GLN A 85 1.57 8.29 -2.89
C GLN A 85 1.11 8.34 -1.43
N LEU A 86 1.45 7.32 -0.66
CA LEU A 86 1.16 7.29 0.76
C LEU A 86 1.89 8.40 1.50
N SER A 87 3.14 8.65 1.14
CA SER A 87 3.94 9.71 1.76
C SER A 87 3.34 11.09 1.52
N TYR A 88 2.83 11.33 0.30
CA TYR A 88 2.17 12.60 -0.02
C TYR A 88 0.92 12.79 0.83
N ILE A 89 0.09 11.77 0.92
CA ILE A 89 -1.14 11.83 1.72
C ILE A 89 -0.80 12.00 3.20
N LEU A 90 0.21 11.28 3.69
CA LEU A 90 0.65 11.38 5.08
C LEU A 90 1.14 12.80 5.41
N LYS A 91 1.91 13.41 4.52
CA LYS A 91 2.38 14.78 4.70
C LYS A 91 1.22 15.74 4.87
N ASN A 92 0.21 15.62 4.02
CA ASN A 92 -0.99 16.46 4.11
C ASN A 92 -1.79 16.19 5.38
N LYS A 93 -1.88 14.93 5.80
CA LYS A 93 -2.54 14.56 7.05
C LYS A 93 -1.89 15.27 8.24
N ILE A 94 -0.57 15.26 8.29
CA ILE A 94 0.19 15.88 9.38
C ILE A 94 0.02 17.39 9.35
N GLU A 95 0.18 18.01 8.18
CA GLU A 95 0.08 19.46 8.03
C GLU A 95 -1.31 19.98 8.39
N LYS A 96 -2.35 19.21 8.13
CA LYS A 96 -3.75 19.61 8.41
C LYS A 96 -4.23 19.16 9.77
N GLY A 97 -3.44 18.37 10.50
CA GLY A 97 -3.85 17.83 11.79
C GLY A 97 -5.01 16.86 11.71
N GLU A 98 -5.10 16.09 10.62
CA GLU A 98 -6.19 15.15 10.39
C GLU A 98 -5.92 13.79 11.01
N GLY A 99 -6.98 13.00 11.19
CA GLY A 99 -6.90 11.68 11.77
C GLY A 99 -6.80 10.56 10.74
N GLU A 100 -6.84 9.32 11.24
CA GLU A 100 -6.72 8.13 10.41
C GLU A 100 -7.88 7.98 9.43
N LYS A 101 -9.09 8.36 9.83
CA LYS A 101 -10.25 8.30 8.95
C LYS A 101 -10.06 9.18 7.72
N TRP A 102 -9.52 10.37 7.90
CA TRP A 102 -9.21 11.26 6.79
C TRP A 102 -8.20 10.61 5.84
N PHE A 103 -7.21 9.93 6.41
CA PHE A 103 -6.19 9.22 5.64
C PHE A 103 -6.83 8.14 4.77
N VAL A 104 -7.74 7.35 5.34
CA VAL A 104 -8.48 6.31 4.60
C VAL A 104 -9.29 6.94 3.47
N ASP A 105 -10.01 8.02 3.76
CA ASP A 105 -10.86 8.68 2.77
C ASP A 105 -10.03 9.22 1.60
N GLU A 106 -8.84 9.77 1.87
CA GLU A 106 -7.96 10.27 0.82
C GLU A 106 -7.40 9.13 -0.04
N ILE A 107 -7.05 8.01 0.57
CA ILE A 107 -6.60 6.85 -0.19
C ILE A 107 -7.71 6.35 -1.11
N ASN A 108 -8.92 6.23 -0.60
CA ASN A 108 -10.06 5.77 -1.40
C ASN A 108 -10.34 6.72 -2.55
N TYR A 109 -10.25 8.02 -2.30
CA TYR A 109 -10.42 9.01 -3.35
C TYR A 109 -9.37 8.82 -4.45
N TYR A 110 -8.11 8.68 -4.06
CA TYR A 110 -7.02 8.49 -5.02
C TYR A 110 -7.23 7.22 -5.85
N ARG A 111 -7.61 6.12 -5.21
CA ARG A 111 -7.80 4.86 -5.91
C ARG A 111 -8.97 4.89 -6.88
N GLU A 112 -10.00 5.68 -6.59
CA GLU A 112 -11.17 5.82 -7.47
C GLU A 112 -10.93 6.79 -8.61
N ASN A 113 -10.13 7.82 -8.40
CA ASN A 113 -9.99 8.93 -9.34
C ASN A 113 -8.60 9.03 -9.98
N ASP A 114 -7.65 8.23 -9.51
CA ASP A 114 -6.25 8.25 -9.96
C ASP A 114 -5.61 9.64 -9.82
N ASP A 115 -6.03 10.38 -8.79
CA ASP A 115 -5.52 11.73 -8.50
C ASP A 115 -5.83 12.08 -7.06
N PHE A 116 -5.05 13.01 -6.51
CA PHE A 116 -5.23 13.45 -5.13
C PHE A 116 -6.32 14.52 -5.05
N ARG A 117 -7.21 14.38 -4.07
CA ARG A 117 -8.27 15.37 -3.84
C ARG A 117 -7.69 16.75 -3.53
N THR A 118 -6.64 16.79 -2.71
CA THR A 118 -5.99 18.05 -2.35
C THR A 118 -5.37 18.74 -3.57
N ALA A 119 -4.80 17.96 -4.50
CA ALA A 119 -4.23 18.51 -5.73
C ALA A 119 -5.33 19.11 -6.62
N ASN A 120 -6.48 18.44 -6.69
CA ASN A 120 -7.63 18.96 -7.47
C ASN A 120 -8.15 20.27 -6.89
N LEU A 121 -8.20 20.39 -5.57
CA LEU A 121 -8.61 21.63 -4.93
C LEU A 121 -7.66 22.78 -5.25
N VAL A 122 -6.36 22.50 -5.29
CA VAL A 122 -5.37 23.49 -5.67
C VAL A 122 -5.55 23.94 -7.11
N ARG A 123 -5.86 23.01 -8.02
CA ARG A 123 -6.08 23.33 -9.43
C ARG A 123 -7.29 24.22 -9.65
N LEU A 124 -8.29 24.08 -8.82
CA LEU A 124 -9.53 24.86 -8.94
C LEU A 124 -9.40 26.27 -8.38
N SER A 125 -8.38 26.48 -7.58
CA SER A 125 -8.15 27.81 -7.00
C SER A 125 -7.18 28.62 -7.84
#